data_a337a4984509a2963f6df7b1da0fd1df
#
_entry.id   a337a4984509a2963f6df7b1da0fd1df
#
_cell.length_a   1.000
_cell.length_b   1.000
_cell.length_c   1.000
_cell.angle_alpha   90.00
_cell.angle_beta   90.00
_cell.angle_gamma   90.00
#
_symmetry.space_group_name_H-M   'P 1'
#
loop_
_entity.id
_entity.type
_entity.pdbx_description
1 polymer ?
#
loop_
_entity_poly.entity_id
_entity_poly.type
_entity_poly.pdbx_seq_one_letter_code
_entity_poly.pdbx_strand_id
1 'polypeptide(L)'
;MKHSATSSEAHARAPWPLPEPTLTYFPNARFVLSDRDLDVRAIAVAPWGGVAVPDATGDFGHVPVLAERCVELLTPALTRRHPDGTGALLVDATLGAGGHAERFLAALPGLRLIGLDRDPIALDIASKRLARFADRMTLVHTRYDGIAAALAESGYAATGSVDGILFDLGVSSMQLDRPERGFSYAQDAPLDMRMDPGSPVSAADIVNRYDEAELADILRRYGEERFARRIAAQIVRRRATTPFTTTGDLVELIYQAIPAPARRTGGHPAKRTFQALRIAVNSELDSLTAALPVALDALTEGGRIVVLAYQSLEDRIVKRAFADATASRTPTDLPVELPGHAAQFTSLTRGAERADDTEIERNPRSAAVRLRVVQRLESRRGDR
;
A
#
# COMPACT_ATOMS: atom_id res chain seq x y z
N MET A 1 -43.46 -44.15 -2.08
CA MET A 1 -43.10 -43.10 -1.12
C MET A 1 -41.85 -42.44 -1.65
N LYS A 2 -41.98 -41.22 -2.15
CA LYS A 2 -40.90 -40.46 -2.82
C LYS A 2 -40.30 -39.49 -1.80
N HIS A 3 -39.02 -39.62 -1.50
CA HIS A 3 -38.28 -38.62 -0.75
C HIS A 3 -37.68 -37.62 -1.75
N SER A 4 -38.13 -36.38 -1.71
CA SER A 4 -37.55 -35.26 -2.41
C SER A 4 -36.43 -34.67 -1.54
N ALA A 5 -35.20 -34.73 -2.02
CA ALA A 5 -34.07 -34.01 -1.46
C ALA A 5 -34.04 -32.61 -2.08
N THR A 6 -34.23 -31.58 -1.28
CA THR A 6 -34.02 -30.20 -1.66
C THR A 6 -32.53 -29.87 -1.51
N SER A 7 -31.86 -29.73 -2.62
CA SER A 7 -30.51 -29.20 -2.68
C SER A 7 -30.56 -27.68 -2.47
N SER A 8 -29.95 -27.21 -1.38
CA SER A 8 -29.67 -25.80 -1.11
C SER A 8 -28.44 -25.41 -1.92
N GLU A 9 -28.66 -24.81 -3.09
CA GLU A 9 -27.59 -24.13 -3.83
C GLU A 9 -27.24 -22.83 -3.08
N ALA A 10 -26.10 -22.86 -2.40
CA ALA A 10 -25.46 -21.66 -1.90
C ALA A 10 -24.94 -20.85 -3.10
N HIS A 11 -25.65 -19.79 -3.48
CA HIS A 11 -25.18 -18.81 -4.44
C HIS A 11 -23.93 -18.13 -3.87
N ALA A 12 -22.75 -18.57 -4.32
CA ALA A 12 -21.52 -17.81 -4.20
C ALA A 12 -21.69 -16.56 -5.08
N ARG A 13 -22.04 -15.42 -4.48
CA ARG A 13 -22.01 -14.13 -5.17
C ARG A 13 -20.56 -13.84 -5.57
N ALA A 14 -20.36 -13.53 -6.84
CA ALA A 14 -19.09 -13.12 -7.41
C ALA A 14 -18.51 -11.93 -6.64
N PRO A 15 -17.17 -11.84 -6.49
CA PRO A 15 -16.55 -10.65 -5.96
C PRO A 15 -16.89 -9.45 -6.84
N TRP A 16 -16.98 -8.28 -6.22
CA TRP A 16 -17.26 -7.00 -6.86
C TRP A 16 -16.43 -6.83 -8.13
N PRO A 17 -17.00 -6.29 -9.22
CA PRO A 17 -16.19 -5.91 -10.37
C PRO A 17 -15.19 -4.84 -9.91
N LEU A 18 -13.92 -5.22 -9.87
CA LEU A 18 -12.83 -4.27 -9.69
C LEU A 18 -12.90 -3.29 -10.86
N PRO A 19 -12.84 -1.97 -10.63
CA PRO A 19 -12.62 -1.04 -11.74
C PRO A 19 -11.32 -1.46 -12.42
N GLU A 20 -11.35 -1.61 -13.74
CA GLU A 20 -10.15 -1.90 -14.51
C GLU A 20 -9.09 -0.85 -14.22
N PRO A 21 -7.81 -1.23 -14.08
CA PRO A 21 -6.73 -0.29 -13.84
C PRO A 21 -6.67 0.70 -14.99
N THR A 22 -7.06 1.94 -14.73
CA THR A 22 -6.94 3.03 -15.72
C THR A 22 -5.49 3.49 -15.67
N LEU A 23 -4.69 3.00 -16.61
CA LEU A 23 -3.33 3.46 -16.81
C LEU A 23 -3.37 4.83 -17.49
N THR A 24 -3.04 5.86 -16.76
CA THR A 24 -2.80 7.19 -17.34
C THR A 24 -1.29 7.35 -17.49
N TYR A 25 -0.80 7.07 -18.69
CA TYR A 25 0.59 7.33 -19.06
C TYR A 25 0.77 8.82 -19.33
N PHE A 26 1.70 9.44 -18.62
CA PHE A 26 2.23 10.75 -18.98
C PHE A 26 3.42 10.54 -19.92
N PRO A 27 3.23 10.69 -21.24
CA PRO A 27 4.34 10.51 -22.17
C PRO A 27 5.35 11.65 -21.97
N ASN A 28 6.57 11.28 -21.61
CA ASN A 28 7.76 12.12 -21.65
C ASN A 28 7.63 13.48 -20.97
N ALA A 29 7.72 13.54 -19.68
CA ALA A 29 8.09 14.76 -18.98
C ALA A 29 9.59 15.05 -19.20
N ARG A 30 10.01 15.28 -20.45
CA ARG A 30 11.18 16.07 -20.75
C ARG A 30 10.76 17.52 -20.57
N PHE A 31 10.87 18.04 -19.37
CA PHE A 31 10.78 19.45 -19.12
C PHE A 31 12.03 20.12 -19.70
N VAL A 32 11.88 20.70 -20.89
CA VAL A 32 12.80 21.73 -21.39
C VAL A 32 12.44 22.99 -20.62
N LEU A 33 13.25 23.36 -19.64
CA LEU A 33 13.16 24.68 -19.00
C LEU A 33 13.63 25.72 -20.04
N SER A 34 12.70 26.49 -20.60
CA SER A 34 13.03 27.70 -21.30
C SER A 34 13.15 28.83 -20.26
N ASP A 35 14.33 29.40 -20.19
CA ASP A 35 14.55 30.69 -19.53
C ASP A 35 13.61 31.75 -20.09
N ARG A 36 12.63 32.20 -19.32
CA ARG A 36 12.07 33.56 -19.36
C ARG A 36 11.09 33.79 -18.20
N ASP A 37 11.47 34.78 -17.39
CA ASP A 37 10.62 35.69 -16.59
C ASP A 37 9.82 35.12 -15.41
N LEU A 38 10.46 35.18 -14.25
CA LEU A 38 9.79 35.16 -12.93
C LEU A 38 9.61 36.63 -12.46
N ASP A 39 8.40 37.15 -12.60
CA ASP A 39 7.95 38.31 -11.84
C ASP A 39 6.92 37.85 -10.81
N VAL A 40 7.35 37.66 -9.56
CA VAL A 40 6.51 37.23 -8.45
C VAL A 40 6.15 38.45 -7.61
N ARG A 41 4.97 39.07 -7.86
CA ARG A 41 4.41 40.02 -6.93
C ARG A 41 3.49 39.32 -5.93
N ALA A 42 3.84 39.55 -4.67
CA ALA A 42 3.21 39.03 -3.47
C ALA A 42 1.70 39.29 -3.41
N ILE A 43 0.94 38.25 -3.10
CA ILE A 43 -0.42 38.38 -2.54
C ILE A 43 -0.32 38.00 -1.06
N ALA A 44 -0.55 39.01 -0.22
CA ALA A 44 -0.68 38.84 1.22
C ALA A 44 -1.99 38.12 1.55
N VAL A 45 -1.89 36.99 2.26
CA VAL A 45 -3.03 36.31 2.90
C VAL A 45 -2.80 36.29 4.40
N ALA A 46 -3.82 36.71 5.12
CA ALA A 46 -3.87 36.87 6.58
C ALA A 46 -3.84 35.54 7.36
N PRO A 47 -3.65 35.54 8.67
CA PRO A 47 -2.97 34.50 9.43
C PRO A 47 -3.93 33.43 9.98
N TRP A 48 -3.75 32.19 9.57
CA TRP A 48 -4.24 31.02 10.29
C TRP A 48 -3.09 30.01 10.43
N GLY A 49 -2.84 29.64 11.67
CA GLY A 49 -1.90 28.72 12.26
C GLY A 49 -1.00 27.87 11.37
N GLY A 50 0.29 28.09 11.48
CA GLY A 50 1.41 27.18 11.33
C GLY A 50 1.34 26.07 10.30
N VAL A 51 1.37 26.41 9.01
CA VAL A 51 1.88 25.50 7.98
C VAL A 51 3.39 25.65 8.02
N ALA A 52 4.10 24.61 8.45
CA ALA A 52 5.56 24.56 8.30
C ALA A 52 5.88 24.64 6.81
N VAL A 53 6.39 25.79 6.38
CA VAL A 53 7.01 25.97 5.06
C VAL A 53 8.23 25.01 5.04
N PRO A 54 8.42 24.17 4.00
CA PRO A 54 9.60 23.35 3.91
C PRO A 54 10.85 24.26 3.95
N ASP A 55 11.75 23.96 4.90
CA ASP A 55 13.03 24.63 4.96
C ASP A 55 13.76 24.41 3.62
N ALA A 56 14.49 25.43 3.15
CA ALA A 56 15.25 25.41 1.90
C ALA A 56 16.34 24.32 1.83
N THR A 57 16.46 23.49 2.88
CA THR A 57 17.37 22.34 2.99
C THR A 57 16.80 21.05 2.41
N GLY A 58 15.58 21.04 1.85
CA GLY A 58 15.00 19.85 1.21
C GLY A 58 14.57 18.75 2.19
N ASP A 59 14.39 19.07 3.47
CA ASP A 59 13.83 18.15 4.44
C ASP A 59 12.30 18.04 4.22
N PHE A 60 11.89 17.02 3.45
CA PHE A 60 10.48 16.69 3.22
C PHE A 60 9.78 16.12 4.47
N GLY A 61 10.36 16.31 5.68
CA GLY A 61 9.72 16.08 6.98
C GLY A 61 9.41 14.61 7.30
N HIS A 62 9.89 13.66 6.49
CA HIS A 62 9.51 12.26 6.68
C HIS A 62 10.68 11.30 6.59
N VAL A 63 10.96 10.59 7.70
CA VAL A 63 11.88 9.45 7.73
C VAL A 63 11.10 8.19 7.31
N PRO A 64 11.50 7.50 6.22
CA PRO A 64 10.87 6.24 5.84
C PRO A 64 11.06 5.18 6.95
N VAL A 65 10.04 4.37 7.19
CA VAL A 65 10.07 3.35 8.24
C VAL A 65 11.07 2.25 7.88
N LEU A 66 11.95 1.89 8.84
CA LEU A 66 12.99 0.87 8.67
C LEU A 66 13.84 1.05 7.40
N ALA A 67 14.12 2.30 7.02
CA ALA A 67 14.78 2.63 5.74
C ALA A 67 16.13 1.91 5.58
N GLU A 68 16.99 1.97 6.60
CA GLU A 68 18.31 1.32 6.59
C GLU A 68 18.16 -0.20 6.47
N ARG A 69 17.17 -0.78 7.19
CA ARG A 69 16.92 -2.22 7.14
C ARG A 69 16.43 -2.68 5.76
N CYS A 70 15.59 -1.90 5.09
CA CYS A 70 15.18 -2.17 3.71
C CYS A 70 16.37 -2.16 2.76
N VAL A 71 17.29 -1.17 2.90
CA VAL A 71 18.52 -1.10 2.10
C VAL A 71 19.40 -2.33 2.36
N GLU A 72 19.66 -2.69 3.62
CA GLU A 72 20.44 -3.89 3.96
C GLU A 72 19.87 -5.17 3.33
N LEU A 73 18.55 -5.34 3.36
CA LEU A 73 17.90 -6.54 2.88
C LEU A 73 17.86 -6.64 1.36
N LEU A 74 17.69 -5.52 0.64
CA LEU A 74 17.61 -5.53 -0.83
C LEU A 74 18.97 -5.39 -1.50
N THR A 75 19.96 -4.69 -0.92
CA THR A 75 21.27 -4.46 -1.51
C THR A 75 21.94 -5.73 -2.04
N PRO A 76 21.96 -6.88 -1.34
CA PRO A 76 22.58 -8.10 -1.87
C PRO A 76 21.99 -8.59 -3.18
N ALA A 77 20.68 -8.39 -3.41
CA ALA A 77 20.04 -8.71 -4.68
C ALA A 77 20.38 -7.68 -5.77
N LEU A 78 20.42 -6.40 -5.40
CA LEU A 78 20.67 -5.28 -6.32
C LEU A 78 22.14 -5.18 -6.76
N THR A 79 23.08 -5.75 -6.00
CA THR A 79 24.53 -5.71 -6.28
C THR A 79 25.09 -7.03 -6.80
N ARG A 80 24.23 -8.00 -7.14
CA ARG A 80 24.67 -9.33 -7.62
C ARG A 80 25.52 -9.29 -8.88
N ARG A 81 25.20 -8.37 -9.80
CA ARG A 81 25.92 -8.20 -11.08
C ARG A 81 27.10 -7.25 -10.95
N HIS A 82 26.85 -6.10 -10.32
CA HIS A 82 27.84 -5.05 -10.11
C HIS A 82 27.66 -4.39 -8.74
N PRO A 83 28.75 -4.06 -8.02
CA PRO A 83 28.70 -3.50 -6.68
C PRO A 83 27.97 -2.16 -6.57
N ASP A 84 27.90 -1.39 -7.66
CA ASP A 84 27.23 -0.09 -7.77
C ASP A 84 25.75 -0.19 -8.20
N GLY A 85 25.23 -1.42 -8.39
CA GLY A 85 23.87 -1.68 -8.84
C GLY A 85 23.67 -1.57 -10.36
N THR A 86 24.74 -1.44 -11.16
CA THR A 86 24.61 -1.40 -12.62
C THR A 86 23.94 -2.67 -13.14
N GLY A 87 22.90 -2.48 -13.96
CA GLY A 87 22.11 -3.56 -14.55
C GLY A 87 21.05 -4.15 -13.62
N ALA A 88 20.92 -3.65 -12.39
CA ALA A 88 19.84 -4.03 -11.48
C ALA A 88 18.63 -3.13 -11.61
N LEU A 89 17.44 -3.72 -11.38
CA LEU A 89 16.16 -3.03 -11.37
C LEU A 89 15.49 -3.21 -10.00
N LEU A 90 15.12 -2.08 -9.37
CA LEU A 90 14.28 -2.01 -8.18
C LEU A 90 12.89 -1.49 -8.57
N VAL A 91 11.85 -2.16 -8.09
CA VAL A 91 10.49 -1.64 -8.11
C VAL A 91 10.12 -1.20 -6.71
N ASP A 92 9.84 0.09 -6.53
CA ASP A 92 9.17 0.62 -5.35
C ASP A 92 7.67 0.67 -5.64
N ALA A 93 6.93 -0.30 -5.13
CA ALA A 93 5.51 -0.49 -5.44
C ALA A 93 4.59 0.47 -4.68
N THR A 94 5.15 1.25 -3.75
CA THR A 94 4.47 2.21 -2.86
C THR A 94 5.34 3.44 -2.66
N LEU A 95 5.65 4.11 -3.76
CA LEU A 95 6.68 5.15 -3.81
C LEU A 95 6.48 6.28 -2.79
N GLY A 96 5.22 6.69 -2.56
CA GLY A 96 4.91 7.82 -1.70
C GLY A 96 5.66 9.09 -2.11
N ALA A 97 6.30 9.74 -1.14
CA ALA A 97 7.18 10.89 -1.39
C ALA A 97 8.60 10.51 -1.85
N GLY A 98 8.86 9.25 -2.16
CA GLY A 98 10.16 8.79 -2.66
C GLY A 98 11.26 8.61 -1.62
N GLY A 99 10.91 8.52 -0.33
CA GLY A 99 11.89 8.45 0.74
C GLY A 99 12.77 7.20 0.73
N HIS A 100 12.17 6.02 0.53
CA HIS A 100 12.91 4.77 0.33
C HIS A 100 13.69 4.80 -0.98
N ALA A 101 13.04 5.18 -2.08
CA ALA A 101 13.66 5.28 -3.40
C ALA A 101 14.91 6.14 -3.39
N GLU A 102 14.90 7.29 -2.71
CA GLU A 102 16.06 8.18 -2.57
C GLU A 102 17.25 7.48 -1.93
N ARG A 103 17.04 6.70 -0.87
CA ARG A 103 18.11 5.94 -0.18
C ARG A 103 18.79 4.95 -1.11
N PHE A 104 18.00 4.18 -1.86
CA PHE A 104 18.56 3.21 -2.83
C PHE A 104 19.30 3.89 -3.97
N LEU A 105 18.72 4.93 -4.58
CA LEU A 105 19.36 5.64 -5.70
C LEU A 105 20.61 6.39 -5.29
N ALA A 106 20.69 6.87 -4.04
CA ALA A 106 21.89 7.50 -3.50
C ALA A 106 23.00 6.48 -3.17
N ALA A 107 22.62 5.30 -2.64
CA ALA A 107 23.55 4.25 -2.27
C ALA A 107 24.11 3.49 -3.48
N LEU A 108 23.35 3.36 -4.56
CA LEU A 108 23.67 2.53 -5.73
C LEU A 108 23.61 3.37 -7.01
N PRO A 109 24.75 3.97 -7.44
CA PRO A 109 24.79 4.90 -8.58
C PRO A 109 24.38 4.29 -9.93
N GLY A 110 24.50 2.98 -10.12
CA GLY A 110 24.10 2.27 -11.34
C GLY A 110 22.67 1.71 -11.33
N LEU A 111 21.97 1.78 -10.20
CA LEU A 111 20.63 1.22 -10.03
C LEU A 111 19.60 1.95 -10.88
N ARG A 112 18.70 1.18 -11.52
CA ARG A 112 17.46 1.69 -12.12
C ARG A 112 16.27 1.43 -11.21
N LEU A 113 15.32 2.38 -11.17
CA LEU A 113 14.13 2.29 -10.32
C LEU A 113 12.86 2.56 -11.11
N ILE A 114 11.84 1.74 -10.88
CA ILE A 114 10.46 2.02 -11.26
C ILE A 114 9.69 2.27 -9.97
N GLY A 115 9.10 3.46 -9.83
CA GLY A 115 8.29 3.85 -8.67
C GLY A 115 6.82 3.89 -9.05
N LEU A 116 5.99 3.17 -8.31
CA LEU A 116 4.54 3.12 -8.49
C LEU A 116 3.85 3.85 -7.33
N ASP A 117 2.90 4.69 -7.66
CA ASP A 117 1.96 5.19 -6.67
C ASP A 117 0.61 5.47 -7.32
N ARG A 118 -0.46 5.27 -6.57
CA ARG A 118 -1.83 5.58 -7.00
C ARG A 118 -2.22 7.03 -6.71
N ASP A 119 -1.47 7.74 -5.85
CA ASP A 119 -1.69 9.13 -5.50
C ASP A 119 -0.85 10.04 -6.41
N PRO A 120 -1.47 10.78 -7.37
CA PRO A 120 -0.73 11.65 -8.27
C PRO A 120 -0.01 12.78 -7.53
N ILE A 121 -0.49 13.16 -6.33
CA ILE A 121 0.17 14.18 -5.50
C ILE A 121 1.49 13.62 -4.94
N ALA A 122 1.48 12.33 -4.53
CA ALA A 122 2.69 11.66 -4.07
C ALA A 122 3.73 11.58 -5.19
N LEU A 123 3.32 11.23 -6.41
CA LEU A 123 4.21 11.19 -7.57
C LEU A 123 4.81 12.55 -7.92
N ASP A 124 4.05 13.64 -7.82
CA ASP A 124 4.56 15.00 -8.04
C ASP A 124 5.65 15.36 -7.00
N ILE A 125 5.42 15.06 -5.73
CA ILE A 125 6.40 15.28 -4.66
C ILE A 125 7.64 14.40 -4.87
N ALA A 126 7.45 13.11 -5.18
CA ALA A 126 8.55 12.19 -5.43
C ALA A 126 9.39 12.64 -6.64
N SER A 127 8.76 13.11 -7.72
CA SER A 127 9.46 13.59 -8.91
C SER A 127 10.40 14.77 -8.60
N LYS A 128 9.95 15.71 -7.75
CA LYS A 128 10.75 16.85 -7.29
C LYS A 128 11.88 16.40 -6.38
N ARG A 129 11.60 15.53 -5.40
CA ARG A 129 12.59 15.00 -4.46
C ARG A 129 13.69 14.22 -5.17
N LEU A 130 13.30 13.41 -6.15
CA LEU A 130 14.19 12.51 -6.87
C LEU A 130 14.76 13.12 -8.16
N ALA A 131 14.55 14.41 -8.44
CA ALA A 131 14.93 15.05 -9.71
C ALA A 131 16.40 14.83 -10.11
N ARG A 132 17.32 14.76 -9.14
CA ARG A 132 18.75 14.47 -9.37
C ARG A 132 19.02 13.05 -9.91
N PHE A 133 18.05 12.16 -9.88
CA PHE A 133 18.14 10.78 -10.35
C PHE A 133 17.19 10.49 -11.54
N ALA A 134 16.67 11.54 -12.19
CA ALA A 134 15.65 11.43 -13.24
C ALA A 134 16.06 10.55 -14.42
N ASP A 135 17.35 10.42 -14.70
CA ASP A 135 17.93 9.58 -15.76
C ASP A 135 17.85 8.06 -15.47
N ARG A 136 17.62 7.70 -14.20
CA ARG A 136 17.65 6.33 -13.70
C ARG A 136 16.32 5.87 -13.10
N MET A 137 15.27 6.70 -13.16
CA MET A 137 13.97 6.35 -12.59
C MET A 137 12.85 6.53 -13.60
N THR A 138 11.80 5.72 -13.42
CA THR A 138 10.52 5.85 -14.11
C THR A 138 9.42 5.90 -13.05
N LEU A 139 8.54 6.90 -13.10
CA LEU A 139 7.41 7.04 -12.18
C LEU A 139 6.12 6.72 -12.92
N VAL A 140 5.31 5.83 -12.35
CA VAL A 140 4.08 5.34 -12.99
C VAL A 140 2.89 5.56 -12.04
N HIS A 141 1.87 6.26 -12.53
CA HIS A 141 0.61 6.46 -11.81
C HIS A 141 -0.24 5.20 -11.92
N THR A 142 -0.08 4.30 -10.98
CA THR A 142 -0.84 3.05 -10.90
C THR A 142 -0.84 2.50 -9.48
N ARG A 143 -1.78 1.59 -9.19
CA ARG A 143 -1.72 0.77 -7.97
C ARG A 143 -0.66 -0.31 -8.14
N TYR A 144 -0.19 -0.86 -7.02
CA TYR A 144 0.81 -1.93 -7.02
C TYR A 144 0.35 -3.24 -7.68
N ASP A 145 -0.95 -3.48 -7.89
CA ASP A 145 -1.44 -4.60 -8.70
C ASP A 145 -1.21 -4.40 -10.21
N GLY A 146 -0.81 -3.19 -10.63
CA GLY A 146 -0.37 -2.86 -11.98
C GLY A 146 1.11 -3.10 -12.28
N ILE A 147 1.89 -3.75 -11.40
CA ILE A 147 3.34 -3.99 -11.58
C ILE A 147 3.67 -4.56 -12.97
N ALA A 148 2.96 -5.60 -13.44
CA ALA A 148 3.26 -6.23 -14.72
C ALA A 148 3.11 -5.27 -15.92
N ALA A 149 2.07 -4.44 -15.91
CA ALA A 149 1.84 -3.45 -16.94
C ALA A 149 2.91 -2.35 -16.90
N ALA A 150 3.24 -1.85 -15.71
CA ALA A 150 4.26 -0.84 -15.51
C ALA A 150 5.67 -1.32 -15.96
N LEU A 151 6.00 -2.60 -15.72
CA LEU A 151 7.22 -3.22 -16.24
C LEU A 151 7.23 -3.25 -17.77
N ALA A 152 6.14 -3.74 -18.39
CA ALA A 152 6.03 -3.83 -19.84
C ALA A 152 6.14 -2.46 -20.52
N GLU A 153 5.48 -1.44 -20.00
CA GLU A 153 5.55 -0.06 -20.49
C GLU A 153 6.94 0.56 -20.32
N SER A 154 7.67 0.14 -19.29
CA SER A 154 9.06 0.56 -19.07
C SER A 154 10.07 -0.26 -19.86
N GLY A 155 9.63 -1.18 -20.74
CA GLY A 155 10.50 -1.99 -21.60
C GLY A 155 11.10 -3.23 -20.93
N TYR A 156 10.54 -3.66 -19.79
CA TYR A 156 10.97 -4.86 -19.07
C TYR A 156 9.96 -5.99 -19.21
N ALA A 157 10.45 -7.24 -19.10
CA ALA A 157 9.55 -8.39 -19.05
C ALA A 157 8.71 -8.37 -17.75
N ALA A 158 7.47 -8.79 -17.85
CA ALA A 158 6.60 -8.88 -16.66
C ALA A 158 7.06 -9.95 -15.65
N THR A 159 7.89 -10.90 -16.09
CA THR A 159 8.42 -11.98 -15.25
C THR A 159 9.94 -12.05 -15.33
N GLY A 160 10.60 -12.37 -14.22
CA GLY A 160 12.04 -12.65 -14.17
C GLY A 160 12.94 -11.48 -14.56
N SER A 161 12.52 -10.23 -14.37
CA SER A 161 13.25 -9.02 -14.79
C SER A 161 13.65 -8.09 -13.66
N VAL A 162 13.12 -8.27 -12.45
CA VAL A 162 13.29 -7.37 -11.30
C VAL A 162 14.22 -7.99 -10.27
N ASP A 163 15.23 -7.25 -9.81
CA ASP A 163 16.17 -7.72 -8.79
C ASP A 163 15.69 -7.42 -7.36
N GLY A 164 14.92 -6.35 -7.17
CA GLY A 164 14.35 -5.98 -5.87
C GLY A 164 12.95 -5.40 -5.99
N ILE A 165 12.08 -5.74 -5.04
CA ILE A 165 10.75 -5.14 -4.93
C ILE A 165 10.53 -4.70 -3.48
N LEU A 166 10.03 -3.47 -3.30
CA LEU A 166 9.64 -2.92 -2.01
C LEU A 166 8.14 -2.62 -2.00
N PHE A 167 7.48 -3.05 -0.93
CA PHE A 167 6.15 -2.60 -0.54
C PHE A 167 6.21 -1.96 0.84
N ASP A 168 5.87 -0.69 0.95
CA ASP A 168 5.62 0.02 2.22
C ASP A 168 4.12 0.31 2.30
N LEU A 169 3.35 -0.63 2.89
CA LEU A 169 1.90 -0.65 2.83
C LEU A 169 1.27 0.41 3.76
N GLY A 170 0.00 0.67 3.55
CA GLY A 170 -0.80 1.58 4.37
C GLY A 170 -0.92 2.98 3.77
N VAL A 171 -1.09 3.98 4.64
CA VAL A 171 -1.24 5.38 4.24
C VAL A 171 0.05 6.14 4.35
N SER A 172 0.33 6.97 3.37
CA SER A 172 1.45 7.90 3.47
C SER A 172 1.17 8.97 4.52
N SER A 173 2.24 9.48 5.09
CA SER A 173 2.12 10.59 6.05
C SER A 173 1.47 11.81 5.47
N MET A 174 1.72 12.09 4.20
CA MET A 174 1.10 13.19 3.48
C MET A 174 -0.43 13.07 3.43
N GLN A 175 -0.96 11.83 3.37
CA GLN A 175 -2.40 11.59 3.40
C GLN A 175 -2.98 11.82 4.80
N LEU A 176 -2.23 11.46 5.86
CA LEU A 176 -2.66 11.68 7.25
C LEU A 176 -2.50 13.13 7.68
N ASP A 177 -1.44 13.82 7.22
CA ASP A 177 -1.10 15.19 7.62
C ASP A 177 -1.90 16.26 6.86
N ARG A 178 -2.73 15.85 5.88
CA ARG A 178 -3.66 16.70 5.13
C ARG A 178 -5.10 16.42 5.55
N PRO A 179 -5.66 17.20 6.47
CA PRO A 179 -7.00 16.96 6.99
C PRO A 179 -8.07 16.89 5.90
N GLU A 180 -7.94 17.73 4.87
CA GLU A 180 -8.87 17.79 3.72
C GLU A 180 -9.02 16.48 2.95
N ARG A 181 -8.09 15.53 3.12
CA ARG A 181 -8.15 14.19 2.52
C ARG A 181 -9.07 13.22 3.29
N GLY A 182 -9.51 13.57 4.50
CA GLY A 182 -10.46 12.79 5.29
C GLY A 182 -9.93 11.49 5.90
N PHE A 183 -8.62 11.23 5.91
CA PHE A 183 -8.04 10.01 6.50
C PHE A 183 -8.01 10.02 8.03
N SER A 184 -7.98 11.22 8.62
CA SER A 184 -7.90 11.39 10.07
C SER A 184 -9.28 11.51 10.71
N TYR A 185 -9.46 10.85 11.85
CA TYR A 185 -10.62 11.02 12.73
C TYR A 185 -10.38 12.07 13.84
N ALA A 186 -9.20 12.69 13.87
CA ALA A 186 -8.82 13.65 14.90
C ALA A 186 -9.28 15.08 14.58
N GLN A 187 -9.53 15.36 13.31
CA GLN A 187 -9.96 16.68 12.83
C GLN A 187 -11.19 16.49 11.93
N ASP A 188 -12.10 17.49 11.98
CA ASP A 188 -13.25 17.49 11.09
C ASP A 188 -12.85 17.92 9.68
N ALA A 189 -13.24 17.13 8.68
CA ALA A 189 -12.83 17.30 7.30
C ALA A 189 -13.84 16.61 6.37
N PRO A 190 -13.79 16.85 5.04
CA PRO A 190 -14.60 16.08 4.09
C PRO A 190 -14.40 14.58 4.25
N LEU A 191 -15.47 13.79 4.21
CA LEU A 191 -15.43 12.32 4.35
C LEU A 191 -15.06 11.68 3.00
N ASP A 192 -13.78 11.83 2.58
CA ASP A 192 -13.29 11.40 1.27
C ASP A 192 -12.55 10.08 1.32
N MET A 193 -11.38 10.02 1.93
CA MET A 193 -10.48 8.86 2.08
C MET A 193 -9.93 8.25 0.76
N ARG A 194 -10.13 8.87 -0.40
CA ARG A 194 -9.54 8.39 -1.66
C ARG A 194 -8.04 8.68 -1.69
N MET A 195 -7.21 7.66 -1.90
CA MET A 195 -5.78 7.85 -2.15
C MET A 195 -5.54 8.44 -3.54
N ASP A 196 -6.30 7.98 -4.54
CA ASP A 196 -6.39 8.62 -5.85
C ASP A 196 -7.65 9.49 -5.90
N PRO A 197 -7.54 10.82 -5.98
CA PRO A 197 -8.69 11.73 -6.08
C PRO A 197 -9.56 11.47 -7.32
N GLY A 198 -9.00 10.86 -8.38
CA GLY A 198 -9.73 10.46 -9.59
C GLY A 198 -10.63 9.22 -9.39
N SER A 199 -10.50 8.50 -8.29
CA SER A 199 -11.34 7.32 -8.00
C SER A 199 -12.80 7.73 -7.84
N PRO A 200 -13.77 6.94 -8.35
CA PRO A 200 -15.18 7.33 -8.42
C PRO A 200 -15.92 7.27 -7.08
N VAL A 201 -15.41 6.49 -6.10
CA VAL A 201 -16.11 6.20 -4.83
C VAL A 201 -15.32 6.74 -3.65
N SER A 202 -15.92 7.66 -2.90
CA SER A 202 -15.41 8.21 -1.65
C SER A 202 -15.96 7.46 -0.42
N ALA A 203 -15.43 7.75 0.77
CA ALA A 203 -15.99 7.25 2.02
C ALA A 203 -17.42 7.77 2.26
N ALA A 204 -17.72 8.99 1.85
CA ALA A 204 -19.07 9.55 1.90
C ALA A 204 -20.04 8.75 1.01
N ASP A 205 -19.60 8.32 -0.18
CA ASP A 205 -20.44 7.49 -1.06
C ASP A 205 -20.75 6.13 -0.42
N ILE A 206 -19.76 5.46 0.18
CA ILE A 206 -19.97 4.20 0.88
C ILE A 206 -20.97 4.39 2.03
N VAL A 207 -20.73 5.37 2.89
CA VAL A 207 -21.56 5.61 4.08
C VAL A 207 -22.99 6.01 3.70
N ASN A 208 -23.16 6.83 2.66
CA ASN A 208 -24.48 7.32 2.29
C ASN A 208 -25.28 6.40 1.36
N ARG A 209 -24.64 5.50 0.60
CA ARG A 209 -25.32 4.74 -0.47
C ARG A 209 -25.39 3.24 -0.25
N TYR A 210 -24.40 2.62 0.42
CA TYR A 210 -24.34 1.17 0.59
C TYR A 210 -25.43 0.70 1.57
N ASP A 211 -25.94 -0.52 1.38
CA ASP A 211 -26.95 -1.06 2.28
C ASP A 211 -26.37 -1.41 3.66
N GLU A 212 -27.26 -1.68 4.64
CA GLU A 212 -26.86 -1.97 6.03
C GLU A 212 -25.99 -3.23 6.11
N ALA A 213 -26.28 -4.25 5.31
CA ALA A 213 -25.54 -5.51 5.32
C ALA A 213 -24.13 -5.33 4.73
N GLU A 214 -24.02 -4.57 3.64
CA GLU A 214 -22.75 -4.20 3.01
C GLU A 214 -21.86 -3.38 3.97
N LEU A 215 -22.44 -2.35 4.61
CA LEU A 215 -21.72 -1.55 5.60
C LEU A 215 -21.24 -2.40 6.77
N ALA A 216 -22.10 -3.26 7.31
CA ALA A 216 -21.74 -4.15 8.42
C ALA A 216 -20.63 -5.14 8.01
N ASP A 217 -20.63 -5.63 6.77
CA ASP A 217 -19.61 -6.53 6.26
C ASP A 217 -18.26 -5.81 6.09
N ILE A 218 -18.24 -4.60 5.51
CA ILE A 218 -17.05 -3.75 5.40
C ILE A 218 -16.43 -3.51 6.79
N LEU A 219 -17.25 -3.06 7.75
CA LEU A 219 -16.77 -2.75 9.09
C LEU A 219 -16.23 -3.99 9.82
N ARG A 220 -16.86 -5.15 9.62
CA ARG A 220 -16.42 -6.41 10.21
C ARG A 220 -15.14 -6.94 9.56
N ARG A 221 -15.09 -7.01 8.22
CA ARG A 221 -13.98 -7.62 7.47
C ARG A 221 -12.73 -6.79 7.50
N TYR A 222 -12.84 -5.47 7.31
CA TYR A 222 -11.71 -4.57 7.14
C TYR A 222 -11.35 -3.81 8.42
N GLY A 223 -12.30 -3.67 9.35
CA GLY A 223 -12.06 -3.01 10.64
C GLY A 223 -11.90 -3.99 11.82
N GLU A 224 -12.26 -5.27 11.64
CA GLU A 224 -12.43 -6.19 12.76
C GLU A 224 -13.32 -5.57 13.87
N GLU A 225 -14.35 -4.78 13.45
CA GLU A 225 -15.19 -3.99 14.33
C GLU A 225 -16.29 -4.86 14.99
N ARG A 226 -16.25 -4.95 16.30
CA ARG A 226 -17.20 -5.78 17.07
C ARG A 226 -18.63 -5.24 17.01
N PHE A 227 -18.79 -3.93 16.86
CA PHE A 227 -20.08 -3.25 16.83
C PHE A 227 -20.56 -2.95 15.40
N ALA A 228 -19.97 -3.62 14.39
CA ALA A 228 -20.22 -3.39 12.96
C ALA A 228 -21.71 -3.28 12.61
N ARG A 229 -22.53 -4.24 13.00
CA ARG A 229 -23.97 -4.21 12.73
C ARG A 229 -24.68 -3.02 13.36
N ARG A 230 -24.31 -2.68 14.59
CA ARG A 230 -24.92 -1.56 15.32
C ARG A 230 -24.54 -0.22 14.70
N ILE A 231 -23.28 -0.06 14.29
CA ILE A 231 -22.79 1.14 13.60
C ILE A 231 -23.50 1.26 12.25
N ALA A 232 -23.54 0.19 11.45
CA ALA A 232 -24.21 0.18 10.14
C ALA A 232 -25.69 0.57 10.24
N ALA A 233 -26.44 -0.03 11.17
CA ALA A 233 -27.85 0.30 11.40
C ALA A 233 -28.05 1.78 11.78
N GLN A 234 -27.16 2.35 12.60
CA GLN A 234 -27.25 3.77 12.96
C GLN A 234 -26.87 4.69 11.79
N ILE A 235 -25.87 4.32 10.98
CA ILE A 235 -25.55 5.04 9.76
C ILE A 235 -26.77 5.11 8.85
N VAL A 236 -27.38 3.98 8.54
CA VAL A 236 -28.57 3.91 7.65
C VAL A 236 -29.73 4.75 8.20
N ARG A 237 -29.95 4.69 9.51
CA ARG A 237 -30.99 5.50 10.16
C ARG A 237 -30.71 6.99 10.07
N ARG A 238 -29.49 7.45 10.37
CA ARG A 238 -29.13 8.88 10.37
C ARG A 238 -29.16 9.47 8.96
N ARG A 239 -28.57 8.76 7.98
CA ARG A 239 -28.50 9.26 6.61
C ARG A 239 -29.84 9.48 5.92
N ALA A 240 -30.90 8.79 6.39
CA ALA A 240 -32.26 8.98 5.89
C ALA A 240 -32.80 10.39 6.15
N THR A 241 -32.27 11.10 7.15
CA THR A 241 -32.61 12.49 7.47
C THR A 241 -31.50 13.45 7.18
N THR A 242 -30.25 13.07 7.42
CA THR A 242 -29.07 13.93 7.25
C THR A 242 -27.90 13.11 6.71
N PRO A 243 -27.54 13.26 5.44
CA PRO A 243 -26.38 12.59 4.86
C PRO A 243 -25.08 12.97 5.58
N PHE A 244 -24.12 12.05 5.57
CA PHE A 244 -22.77 12.30 6.10
C PHE A 244 -21.93 13.06 5.07
N THR A 245 -21.33 14.16 5.50
CA THR A 245 -20.46 14.99 4.65
C THR A 245 -19.06 15.11 5.22
N THR A 246 -18.91 14.99 6.54
CA THR A 246 -17.63 15.18 7.22
C THR A 246 -17.23 13.99 8.07
N THR A 247 -15.95 13.93 8.41
CA THR A 247 -15.39 12.94 9.33
C THR A 247 -15.96 13.10 10.74
N GLY A 248 -16.21 14.35 11.17
CA GLY A 248 -16.82 14.67 12.47
C GLY A 248 -18.21 14.08 12.64
N ASP A 249 -19.05 14.19 11.61
CA ASP A 249 -20.38 13.56 11.56
C ASP A 249 -20.33 12.06 11.85
N LEU A 250 -19.38 11.39 11.22
CA LEU A 250 -19.20 9.95 11.38
C LEU A 250 -18.62 9.58 12.74
N VAL A 251 -17.65 10.34 13.24
CA VAL A 251 -17.05 10.16 14.57
C VAL A 251 -18.12 10.29 15.65
N GLU A 252 -18.97 11.31 15.59
CA GLU A 252 -20.07 11.51 16.54
C GLU A 252 -21.01 10.31 16.59
N LEU A 253 -21.46 9.83 15.41
CA LEU A 253 -22.32 8.66 15.33
C LEU A 253 -21.63 7.41 15.94
N ILE A 254 -20.34 7.17 15.66
CA ILE A 254 -19.60 6.03 16.20
C ILE A 254 -19.57 6.10 17.73
N TYR A 255 -19.32 7.29 18.29
CA TYR A 255 -19.36 7.47 19.74
C TYR A 255 -20.73 7.11 20.33
N GLN A 256 -21.81 7.49 19.67
CA GLN A 256 -23.18 7.13 20.11
C GLN A 256 -23.46 5.63 19.94
N ALA A 257 -22.95 5.03 18.86
CA ALA A 257 -23.17 3.62 18.57
C ALA A 257 -22.44 2.67 19.51
N ILE A 258 -21.20 3.00 19.93
CA ILE A 258 -20.38 2.13 20.77
C ILE A 258 -20.74 2.33 22.26
N PRO A 259 -21.02 1.27 23.03
CA PRO A 259 -21.32 1.36 24.46
C PRO A 259 -20.18 2.03 25.25
N ALA A 260 -20.53 2.87 26.23
CA ALA A 260 -19.56 3.65 27.01
C ALA A 260 -18.40 2.83 27.65
N PRO A 261 -18.61 1.61 28.19
CA PRO A 261 -17.50 0.79 28.69
C PRO A 261 -16.51 0.39 27.59
N ALA A 262 -16.99 0.12 26.36
CA ALA A 262 -16.15 -0.30 25.24
C ALA A 262 -15.33 0.85 24.64
N ARG A 263 -15.76 2.09 24.82
CA ARG A 263 -15.00 3.29 24.35
C ARG A 263 -13.71 3.52 25.12
N ARG A 264 -13.58 2.96 26.33
CA ARG A 264 -12.42 3.14 27.21
C ARG A 264 -11.33 2.10 26.99
N THR A 265 -11.58 1.11 26.14
CA THR A 265 -10.64 0.01 25.86
C THR A 265 -10.28 -0.01 24.38
N GLY A 266 -8.99 -0.17 24.04
CA GLY A 266 -8.57 -0.45 22.66
C GLY A 266 -8.31 0.76 21.76
N GLY A 267 -8.09 1.97 22.29
CA GLY A 267 -7.79 3.18 21.55
C GLY A 267 -9.05 3.94 21.10
N HIS A 268 -8.89 4.87 20.14
CA HIS A 268 -9.99 5.73 19.71
C HIS A 268 -11.13 4.92 19.07
N PRO A 269 -12.41 5.12 19.48
CA PRO A 269 -13.55 4.33 18.98
C PRO A 269 -13.71 4.32 17.46
N ALA A 270 -13.40 5.43 16.79
CA ALA A 270 -13.51 5.54 15.33
C ALA A 270 -12.39 4.82 14.56
N LYS A 271 -11.29 4.44 15.20
CA LYS A 271 -10.10 3.88 14.53
C LYS A 271 -10.42 2.73 13.58
N ARG A 272 -11.22 1.76 14.05
CA ARG A 272 -11.56 0.56 13.27
C ARG A 272 -12.51 0.86 12.12
N THR A 273 -13.48 1.72 12.34
CA THR A 273 -14.43 2.15 11.30
C THR A 273 -13.70 2.93 10.20
N PHE A 274 -12.82 3.86 10.56
CA PHE A 274 -12.03 4.63 9.59
C PHE A 274 -11.08 3.72 8.80
N GLN A 275 -10.40 2.79 9.46
CA GLN A 275 -9.59 1.77 8.78
C GLN A 275 -10.44 0.96 7.78
N ALA A 276 -11.62 0.52 8.17
CA ALA A 276 -12.49 -0.28 7.31
C ALA A 276 -12.94 0.48 6.07
N LEU A 277 -13.37 1.73 6.24
CA LEU A 277 -13.79 2.58 5.13
C LEU A 277 -12.62 2.89 4.20
N ARG A 278 -11.45 3.23 4.73
CA ARG A 278 -10.25 3.49 3.95
C ARG A 278 -9.88 2.29 3.07
N ILE A 279 -9.84 1.09 3.66
CA ILE A 279 -9.55 -0.15 2.92
C ILE A 279 -10.58 -0.39 1.83
N ALA A 280 -11.88 -0.16 2.11
CA ALA A 280 -12.95 -0.35 1.15
C ALA A 280 -12.87 0.65 -0.01
N VAL A 281 -12.71 1.95 0.29
CA VAL A 281 -12.56 3.02 -0.71
C VAL A 281 -11.41 2.74 -1.66
N ASN A 282 -10.30 2.25 -1.12
CA ASN A 282 -9.05 2.10 -1.85
C ASN A 282 -8.78 0.67 -2.33
N SER A 283 -9.66 -0.29 -2.07
CA SER A 283 -9.48 -1.71 -2.43
C SER A 283 -8.10 -2.25 -1.99
N GLU A 284 -7.59 -1.82 -0.82
CA GLU A 284 -6.19 -2.04 -0.41
C GLU A 284 -5.84 -3.53 -0.32
N LEU A 285 -6.69 -4.34 0.33
CA LEU A 285 -6.42 -5.76 0.54
C LEU A 285 -6.59 -6.61 -0.71
N ASP A 286 -7.55 -6.26 -1.56
CA ASP A 286 -7.78 -6.95 -2.84
C ASP A 286 -6.62 -6.69 -3.79
N SER A 287 -6.18 -5.43 -3.89
CA SER A 287 -5.00 -5.05 -4.68
C SER A 287 -3.73 -5.76 -4.17
N LEU A 288 -3.54 -5.85 -2.83
CA LEU A 288 -2.40 -6.56 -2.25
C LEU A 288 -2.43 -8.06 -2.59
N THR A 289 -3.61 -8.66 -2.50
CA THR A 289 -3.79 -10.09 -2.84
C THR A 289 -3.48 -10.36 -4.30
N ALA A 290 -3.87 -9.46 -5.21
CA ALA A 290 -3.59 -9.57 -6.64
C ALA A 290 -2.12 -9.28 -6.97
N ALA A 291 -1.50 -8.31 -6.29
CA ALA A 291 -0.14 -7.87 -6.59
C ALA A 291 0.96 -8.86 -6.18
N LEU A 292 0.80 -9.55 -5.04
CA LEU A 292 1.87 -10.38 -4.50
C LEU A 292 2.31 -11.53 -5.42
N PRO A 293 1.40 -12.32 -6.05
CA PRO A 293 1.80 -13.34 -7.02
C PRO A 293 2.57 -12.74 -8.21
N VAL A 294 2.07 -11.62 -8.76
CA VAL A 294 2.69 -10.92 -9.89
C VAL A 294 4.09 -10.40 -9.51
N ALA A 295 4.23 -9.83 -8.31
CA ALA A 295 5.51 -9.35 -7.80
C ALA A 295 6.53 -10.49 -7.60
N LEU A 296 6.09 -11.63 -7.09
CA LEU A 296 6.94 -12.82 -6.94
C LEU A 296 7.41 -13.33 -8.31
N ASP A 297 6.52 -13.40 -9.30
CA ASP A 297 6.86 -13.84 -10.66
C ASP A 297 7.80 -12.86 -11.38
N ALA A 298 7.72 -11.56 -11.07
CA ALA A 298 8.57 -10.53 -11.65
C ALA A 298 10.04 -10.63 -11.21
N LEU A 299 10.34 -11.25 -10.06
CA LEU A 299 11.69 -11.35 -9.54
C LEU A 299 12.59 -12.23 -10.41
N THR A 300 13.84 -11.81 -10.59
CA THR A 300 14.93 -12.64 -11.12
C THR A 300 15.32 -13.72 -10.10
N GLU A 301 16.04 -14.77 -10.52
CA GLU A 301 16.71 -15.67 -9.59
C GLU A 301 17.64 -14.88 -8.67
N GLY A 302 17.57 -15.15 -7.36
CA GLY A 302 18.27 -14.37 -6.32
C GLY A 302 17.69 -12.99 -6.02
N GLY A 303 16.66 -12.56 -6.76
CA GLY A 303 15.91 -11.34 -6.48
C GLY A 303 15.13 -11.41 -5.17
N ARG A 304 14.86 -10.27 -4.55
CA ARG A 304 14.24 -10.16 -3.23
C ARG A 304 13.02 -9.27 -3.23
N ILE A 305 12.04 -9.62 -2.42
CA ILE A 305 10.89 -8.77 -2.12
C ILE A 305 10.83 -8.48 -0.62
N VAL A 306 10.71 -7.21 -0.27
CA VAL A 306 10.53 -6.71 1.09
C VAL A 306 9.14 -6.11 1.19
N VAL A 307 8.39 -6.50 2.23
CA VAL A 307 7.05 -5.96 2.50
C VAL A 307 6.98 -5.49 3.95
N LEU A 308 6.64 -4.22 4.12
CA LEU A 308 6.28 -3.60 5.39
C LEU A 308 4.76 -3.52 5.47
N ALA A 309 4.16 -4.12 6.50
CA ALA A 309 2.74 -4.11 6.77
C ALA A 309 2.48 -3.46 8.14
N TYR A 310 1.41 -2.68 8.28
CA TYR A 310 1.09 -1.95 9.51
C TYR A 310 -0.18 -2.44 10.19
N GLN A 311 -0.93 -3.30 9.53
CA GLN A 311 -2.14 -3.89 10.08
C GLN A 311 -2.15 -5.42 9.97
N SER A 312 -2.92 -6.06 10.83
CA SER A 312 -3.02 -7.53 10.92
C SER A 312 -3.53 -8.17 9.64
N LEU A 313 -4.39 -7.48 8.91
CA LEU A 313 -5.00 -8.00 7.68
C LEU A 313 -3.97 -8.04 6.54
N GLU A 314 -3.18 -6.98 6.36
CA GLU A 314 -2.06 -6.94 5.40
C GLU A 314 -1.04 -8.03 5.73
N ASP A 315 -0.56 -8.09 6.98
CA ASP A 315 0.43 -9.07 7.41
C ASP A 315 -0.03 -10.52 7.19
N ARG A 316 -1.33 -10.78 7.37
CA ARG A 316 -1.93 -12.11 7.13
C ARG A 316 -1.87 -12.50 5.66
N ILE A 317 -2.16 -11.57 4.74
CA ILE A 317 -2.09 -11.79 3.29
C ILE A 317 -0.64 -12.04 2.89
N VAL A 318 0.30 -11.18 3.30
CA VAL A 318 1.73 -11.33 3.00
C VAL A 318 2.29 -12.63 3.56
N LYS A 319 1.98 -12.95 4.84
CA LYS A 319 2.41 -14.20 5.47
C LYS A 319 1.96 -15.42 4.68
N ARG A 320 0.70 -15.42 4.21
CA ARG A 320 0.15 -16.53 3.44
C ARG A 320 0.84 -16.65 2.08
N ALA A 321 0.93 -15.57 1.32
CA ALA A 321 1.58 -15.57 0.01
C ALA A 321 3.04 -16.03 0.09
N PHE A 322 3.78 -15.58 1.11
CA PHE A 322 5.17 -15.99 1.31
C PHE A 322 5.29 -17.43 1.81
N ALA A 323 4.36 -17.92 2.64
CA ALA A 323 4.33 -19.31 3.04
C ALA A 323 4.10 -20.24 1.83
N ASP A 324 3.14 -19.88 0.97
CA ASP A 324 2.84 -20.64 -0.25
C ASP A 324 4.03 -20.64 -1.22
N ALA A 325 4.73 -19.52 -1.38
CA ALA A 325 5.92 -19.38 -2.24
C ALA A 325 7.15 -20.16 -1.72
N THR A 326 7.29 -20.28 -0.41
CA THR A 326 8.43 -20.95 0.24
C THR A 326 8.18 -22.43 0.55
N ALA A 327 6.96 -22.93 0.30
CA ALA A 327 6.62 -24.33 0.47
C ALA A 327 6.99 -25.17 -0.76
N SER A 328 7.41 -26.41 -0.52
CA SER A 328 7.42 -27.43 -1.59
C SER A 328 5.98 -27.76 -2.00
N ARG A 329 5.75 -27.94 -3.29
CA ARG A 329 4.48 -28.41 -3.85
C ARG A 329 4.38 -29.92 -3.94
N THR A 330 5.42 -30.63 -3.51
CA THR A 330 5.41 -32.09 -3.41
C THR A 330 4.41 -32.51 -2.32
N PRO A 331 3.49 -33.45 -2.59
CA PRO A 331 2.62 -34.04 -1.58
C PRO A 331 3.40 -34.56 -0.36
N THR A 332 2.90 -34.24 0.83
CA THR A 332 3.61 -34.54 2.11
C THR A 332 3.77 -36.04 2.42
N ASP A 333 3.02 -36.88 1.75
CA ASP A 333 3.08 -38.34 1.84
C ASP A 333 4.17 -38.96 0.98
N LEU A 334 4.83 -38.21 0.12
CA LEU A 334 5.93 -38.67 -0.71
C LEU A 334 7.28 -38.47 0.00
N PRO A 335 8.15 -39.51 0.08
CA PRO A 335 9.44 -39.41 0.76
C PRO A 335 10.50 -38.66 -0.04
N VAL A 336 10.24 -38.35 -1.33
CA VAL A 336 11.18 -37.70 -2.24
C VAL A 336 10.50 -36.50 -2.90
N GLU A 337 11.23 -35.40 -2.98
CA GLU A 337 10.74 -34.19 -3.66
C GLU A 337 10.57 -34.46 -5.17
N LEU A 338 9.40 -34.12 -5.69
CA LEU A 338 9.11 -34.30 -7.12
C LEU A 338 9.84 -33.23 -7.94
N PRO A 339 10.36 -33.57 -9.15
CA PRO A 339 10.95 -32.59 -10.05
C PRO A 339 9.97 -31.45 -10.36
N GLY A 340 10.45 -30.20 -10.28
CA GLY A 340 9.64 -28.99 -10.50
C GLY A 340 8.67 -28.64 -9.36
N HIS A 341 8.64 -29.39 -8.24
CA HIS A 341 7.79 -29.12 -7.08
C HIS A 341 8.54 -28.48 -5.91
N ALA A 342 9.86 -28.33 -6.00
CA ALA A 342 10.67 -27.67 -4.98
C ALA A 342 10.21 -26.25 -4.70
N ALA A 343 10.44 -25.79 -3.48
CA ALA A 343 10.20 -24.40 -3.11
C ALA A 343 10.94 -23.45 -4.07
N GLN A 344 10.25 -22.43 -4.55
CA GLN A 344 10.83 -21.44 -5.47
C GLN A 344 11.47 -20.26 -4.73
N PHE A 345 11.12 -20.07 -3.47
CA PHE A 345 11.61 -18.98 -2.63
C PHE A 345 12.12 -19.50 -1.29
N THR A 346 12.95 -18.69 -0.65
CA THR A 346 13.35 -18.86 0.75
C THR A 346 13.02 -17.63 1.56
N SER A 347 12.58 -17.82 2.82
CA SER A 347 12.35 -16.70 3.74
C SER A 347 13.67 -16.23 4.32
N LEU A 348 13.92 -14.92 4.28
CA LEU A 348 15.09 -14.29 4.89
C LEU A 348 14.80 -13.76 6.30
N THR A 349 13.53 -13.69 6.71
CA THR A 349 13.12 -13.28 8.04
C THR A 349 12.54 -14.46 8.81
N ARG A 350 12.90 -14.58 10.09
CA ARG A 350 12.31 -15.60 10.98
C ARG A 350 10.98 -15.08 11.55
N GLY A 351 9.93 -15.20 10.77
CA GLY A 351 8.64 -14.56 11.05
C GLY A 351 8.59 -13.12 10.53
N ALA A 352 7.90 -12.23 11.23
CA ALA A 352 7.91 -10.81 10.93
C ALA A 352 8.92 -10.08 11.83
N GLU A 353 9.83 -9.31 11.25
CA GLU A 353 10.67 -8.35 11.99
C GLU A 353 9.83 -7.15 12.40
N ARG A 354 10.20 -6.51 13.50
CA ARG A 354 9.55 -5.30 14.03
C ARG A 354 10.59 -4.20 14.19
N ALA A 355 10.13 -2.97 14.26
CA ALA A 355 10.98 -1.86 14.67
C ALA A 355 11.46 -2.07 16.12
N ASP A 356 12.69 -1.69 16.36
CA ASP A 356 13.24 -1.62 17.73
C ASP A 356 12.81 -0.31 18.43
N ASP A 357 13.13 -0.20 19.72
CA ASP A 357 12.74 0.96 20.52
C ASP A 357 13.36 2.25 19.97
N THR A 358 14.58 2.20 19.43
CA THR A 358 15.26 3.37 18.86
C THR A 358 14.55 3.88 17.60
N GLU A 359 14.13 2.97 16.74
CA GLU A 359 13.33 3.32 15.53
C GLU A 359 11.96 3.88 15.95
N ILE A 360 11.30 3.28 16.96
CA ILE A 360 9.99 3.73 17.46
C ILE A 360 10.09 5.13 18.07
N GLU A 361 11.16 5.43 18.82
CA GLU A 361 11.39 6.76 19.36
C GLU A 361 11.58 7.82 18.27
N ARG A 362 12.32 7.48 17.20
CA ARG A 362 12.56 8.38 16.05
C ARG A 362 11.35 8.50 15.14
N ASN A 363 10.61 7.43 14.97
CA ASN A 363 9.45 7.33 14.08
C ASN A 363 8.33 6.51 14.75
N PRO A 364 7.45 7.13 15.55
CA PRO A 364 6.37 6.42 16.24
C PRO A 364 5.43 5.62 15.33
N ARG A 365 5.39 5.93 14.01
CA ARG A 365 4.61 5.19 13.02
C ARG A 365 5.16 3.79 12.77
N SER A 366 6.44 3.55 13.07
CA SER A 366 7.08 2.23 12.96
C SER A 366 6.59 1.22 14.01
N ALA A 367 5.95 1.65 15.10
CA ALA A 367 5.56 0.79 16.23
C ALA A 367 4.68 -0.42 15.82
N ALA A 368 3.89 -0.28 14.75
CA ALA A 368 3.01 -1.35 14.27
C ALA A 368 3.62 -2.17 13.13
N VAL A 369 4.80 -1.79 12.61
CA VAL A 369 5.38 -2.39 11.42
C VAL A 369 5.70 -3.89 11.60
N ARG A 370 5.47 -4.62 10.52
CA ARG A 370 5.84 -6.03 10.36
C ARG A 370 6.51 -6.20 9.01
N LEU A 371 7.82 -6.36 9.04
CA LEU A 371 8.65 -6.54 7.87
C LEU A 371 8.84 -8.03 7.57
N ARG A 372 8.58 -8.42 6.32
CA ARG A 372 8.82 -9.79 5.82
C ARG A 372 9.60 -9.74 4.51
N VAL A 373 10.47 -10.72 4.33
CA VAL A 373 11.34 -10.82 3.14
C VAL A 373 11.41 -12.25 2.65
N VAL A 374 11.28 -12.40 1.33
CA VAL A 374 11.64 -13.65 0.65
C VAL A 374 12.58 -13.37 -0.51
N GLN A 375 13.39 -14.37 -0.84
CA GLN A 375 14.31 -14.36 -1.96
C GLN A 375 13.96 -15.51 -2.92
N ARG A 376 13.94 -15.21 -4.22
CA ARG A 376 13.79 -16.24 -5.25
C ARG A 376 15.05 -17.11 -5.31
N LEU A 377 14.86 -18.41 -5.26
CA LEU A 377 15.96 -19.38 -5.35
C LEU A 377 16.50 -19.44 -6.78
N GLU A 378 17.78 -19.81 -6.92
CA GLU A 378 18.37 -20.14 -8.20
C GLU A 378 17.90 -21.54 -8.62
N SER A 379 17.53 -21.70 -9.89
CA SER A 379 17.17 -23.00 -10.45
C SER A 379 18.37 -23.95 -10.34
N ARG A 380 18.16 -25.12 -9.75
CA ARG A 380 19.23 -26.14 -9.73
C ARG A 380 19.56 -26.53 -11.16
N ARG A 381 20.87 -26.56 -11.50
CA ARG A 381 21.41 -26.96 -12.82
C ARG A 381 21.09 -28.43 -13.17
N GLY A 382 19.94 -28.95 -12.92
CA GLY A 382 19.52 -30.31 -13.19
C GLY A 382 18.06 -30.45 -13.55
N ASP A 383 17.28 -29.38 -13.47
CA ASP A 383 15.83 -29.39 -13.69
C ASP A 383 15.42 -28.87 -15.11
N ARG A 384 16.39 -28.82 -16.06
CA ARG A 384 16.12 -28.48 -17.46
C ARG A 384 16.07 -29.73 -18.34
#